data_814c95eac52726f23b88616930f0be31
#
_entry.id   814c95eac52726f23b88616930f0be31
#
_cell.length_a   1.000
_cell.length_b   1.000
_cell.length_c   1.000
_cell.angle_alpha   90.00
_cell.angle_beta   90.00
_cell.angle_gamma   90.00
#
_symmetry.space_group_name_H-M   'P 1'
#
loop_
_entity.id
_entity.type
_entity.pdbx_description
1 polymer ?
#
loop_
_entity_poly.entity_id
_entity_poly.type
_entity_poly.pdbx_seq_one_letter_code
_entity_poly.pdbx_strand_id
1 'polypeptide(L)'
;MDQHITTPITEEVTKKLHSGDYVYITGTIYVARDAAHKRMIEALDRGDQLPIDIKDATIYYMGPSPAREGRPIGSAGPTTATRMDKYAPTLLDLGEKAMIGKGKRSKEVIDAIIRNHAVYFAAVGGAGALLSKCIRKSEIVCYEDLGAEAIRKLYVENFPAIEVILSLIHI
;
A
#
# COMPACT_ATOMS: atom_id res chain seq x y z
N MET A 1 9.93 -17.99 5.35
CA MET A 1 11.26 -17.39 5.42
C MET A 1 11.16 -15.89 5.52
N ASP A 2 11.94 -15.29 6.39
CA ASP A 2 11.89 -13.84 6.55
C ASP A 2 12.73 -13.15 5.49
N GLN A 3 12.20 -12.13 4.88
CA GLN A 3 12.92 -11.36 3.87
C GLN A 3 12.87 -9.88 4.20
N HIS A 4 13.98 -9.19 4.00
CA HIS A 4 14.05 -7.75 4.13
C HIS A 4 14.02 -7.15 2.73
N ILE A 5 13.04 -6.29 2.44
CA ILE A 5 12.90 -5.68 1.12
C ILE A 5 12.86 -4.17 1.24
N THR A 6 13.35 -3.50 0.21
CA THR A 6 13.45 -2.05 0.17
C THR A 6 12.58 -1.52 -0.95
N THR A 7 11.86 -0.44 -0.71
CA THR A 7 11.09 0.22 -1.77
C THR A 7 12.00 1.12 -2.62
N PRO A 8 11.69 1.34 -3.87
CA PRO A 8 10.49 0.85 -4.56
C PRO A 8 10.54 -0.65 -4.77
N ILE A 9 9.39 -1.30 -4.62
CA ILE A 9 9.28 -2.73 -4.86
C ILE A 9 9.05 -2.91 -6.37
N THR A 10 9.99 -3.57 -7.02
CA THR A 10 9.96 -3.76 -8.46
C THR A 10 9.64 -5.22 -8.79
N GLU A 11 9.46 -5.52 -10.06
CA GLU A 11 9.25 -6.89 -10.49
C GLU A 11 10.42 -7.80 -10.10
N GLU A 12 11.64 -7.26 -10.10
CA GLU A 12 12.81 -8.02 -9.64
C GLU A 12 12.66 -8.48 -8.20
N VAL A 13 12.05 -7.67 -7.35
CA VAL A 13 11.80 -8.02 -5.96
C VAL A 13 10.64 -9.00 -5.87
N THR A 14 9.53 -8.76 -6.57
CA THR A 14 8.36 -9.63 -6.49
C THR A 14 8.66 -11.05 -6.97
N LYS A 15 9.56 -11.21 -7.92
CA LYS A 15 9.96 -12.53 -8.41
C LYS A 15 10.59 -13.42 -7.35
N LYS A 16 11.15 -12.82 -6.32
CA LYS A 16 11.85 -13.56 -5.26
C LYS A 16 10.96 -13.90 -4.08
N LEU A 17 9.72 -13.41 -4.07
CA LEU A 17 8.80 -13.63 -2.99
C LEU A 17 7.97 -14.89 -3.20
N HIS A 18 7.56 -15.53 -2.11
CA HIS A 18 6.69 -16.69 -2.13
C HIS A 18 5.48 -16.45 -1.23
N SER A 19 4.38 -17.08 -1.56
CA SER A 19 3.16 -16.97 -0.75
C SER A 19 3.44 -17.39 0.68
N GLY A 20 3.04 -16.57 1.62
CA GLY A 20 3.26 -16.81 3.05
C GLY A 20 4.57 -16.26 3.58
N ASP A 21 5.44 -15.68 2.73
CA ASP A 21 6.68 -15.11 3.19
C ASP A 21 6.42 -13.95 4.15
N TYR A 22 7.21 -13.90 5.22
CA TYR A 22 7.19 -12.80 6.16
C TYR A 22 8.21 -11.79 5.67
N VAL A 23 7.80 -10.54 5.49
CA VAL A 23 8.69 -9.50 4.97
C VAL A 23 8.79 -8.32 5.91
N TYR A 24 9.93 -7.65 5.85
CA TYR A 24 10.16 -6.40 6.57
C TYR A 24 10.48 -5.34 5.52
N ILE A 25 9.60 -4.36 5.38
CA ILE A 25 9.67 -3.36 4.33
C ILE A 25 10.31 -2.08 4.85
N THR A 26 11.33 -1.59 4.15
CA THR A 26 11.99 -0.33 4.49
C THR A 26 11.99 0.57 3.27
N GLY A 27 11.67 1.84 3.47
CA GLY A 27 11.71 2.86 2.42
C GLY A 27 10.44 3.68 2.36
N THR A 28 10.24 4.36 1.23
CA THR A 28 9.09 5.23 1.05
C THR A 28 7.89 4.44 0.54
N ILE A 29 6.74 4.65 1.17
CA ILE A 29 5.46 4.12 0.72
C ILE A 29 4.42 5.23 0.75
N TYR A 30 3.32 5.05 0.04
CA TYR A 30 2.21 6.00 0.07
C TYR A 30 1.06 5.44 0.88
N VAL A 31 0.23 6.32 1.42
CA VAL A 31 -1.01 5.95 2.07
C VAL A 31 -2.16 6.53 1.27
N ALA A 32 -3.11 5.69 0.87
CA ALA A 32 -4.32 6.14 0.19
C ALA A 32 -5.47 5.17 0.51
N ARG A 33 -6.62 5.72 0.86
CA ARG A 33 -7.82 4.95 1.14
C ARG A 33 -8.92 5.29 0.13
N ASP A 34 -10.16 5.00 0.50
CA ASP A 34 -11.35 5.09 -0.37
C ASP A 34 -11.46 6.43 -1.11
N ALA A 35 -11.44 7.54 -0.37
CA ALA A 35 -11.69 8.86 -0.97
C ALA A 35 -10.53 9.27 -1.90
N ALA A 36 -9.30 8.96 -1.53
CA ALA A 36 -8.14 9.27 -2.37
C ALA A 36 -8.15 8.41 -3.64
N HIS A 37 -8.46 7.12 -3.51
CA HIS A 37 -8.57 6.24 -4.67
C HIS A 37 -9.64 6.72 -5.64
N LYS A 38 -10.81 7.06 -5.11
CA LYS A 38 -11.91 7.57 -5.94
C LYS A 38 -11.46 8.82 -6.70
N ARG A 39 -10.80 9.75 -6.02
CA ARG A 39 -10.36 11.00 -6.63
C ARG A 39 -9.27 10.77 -7.68
N MET A 40 -8.38 9.80 -7.46
CA MET A 40 -7.38 9.44 -8.45
C MET A 40 -8.04 8.89 -9.73
N ILE A 41 -9.04 8.03 -9.60
CA ILE A 41 -9.75 7.49 -10.75
C ILE A 41 -10.52 8.60 -11.48
N GLU A 42 -11.16 9.50 -10.75
CA GLU A 42 -11.85 10.65 -11.35
C GLU A 42 -10.86 11.54 -12.13
N ALA A 43 -9.65 11.73 -11.61
CA ALA A 43 -8.63 12.50 -12.30
C ALA A 43 -8.23 11.82 -13.62
N LEU A 44 -8.06 10.50 -13.60
CA LEU A 44 -7.73 9.75 -14.81
C LEU A 44 -8.87 9.82 -15.84
N ASP A 45 -10.11 9.77 -15.38
CA ASP A 45 -11.28 9.86 -16.26
C ASP A 45 -11.37 11.22 -16.95
N ARG A 46 -10.86 12.27 -16.32
CA ARG A 46 -10.79 13.60 -16.92
C ARG A 46 -9.57 13.78 -17.83
N GLY A 47 -8.68 12.81 -17.90
CA GLY A 47 -7.44 12.91 -18.64
C GLY A 47 -6.30 13.61 -17.89
N ASP A 48 -6.45 13.81 -16.58
CA ASP A 48 -5.42 14.40 -15.75
C ASP A 48 -4.38 13.36 -15.35
N GLN A 49 -3.20 13.82 -14.96
CA GLN A 49 -2.17 12.95 -14.44
C GLN A 49 -2.47 12.62 -12.98
N LEU A 50 -1.96 11.50 -12.50
CA LEU A 50 -2.07 11.16 -11.08
C LEU A 50 -1.20 12.10 -10.24
N PRO A 51 -1.62 12.37 -8.99
CA PRO A 51 -0.87 13.29 -8.11
C PRO A 51 0.42 12.67 -7.55
N ILE A 52 0.61 11.37 -7.72
CA ILE A 52 1.81 10.67 -7.26
C ILE A 52 2.38 9.84 -8.40
N ASP A 53 3.66 9.48 -8.30
CA ASP A 53 4.27 8.58 -9.27
C ASP A 53 3.83 7.14 -8.92
N ILE A 54 2.94 6.60 -9.74
CA ILE A 54 2.35 5.28 -9.47
C ILE A 54 3.26 4.13 -9.86
N LYS A 55 4.24 4.36 -10.73
CA LYS A 55 5.11 3.28 -11.19
C LYS A 55 5.93 2.72 -10.04
N ASP A 56 5.86 1.43 -9.83
CA ASP A 56 6.52 0.70 -8.76
C ASP A 56 6.15 1.23 -7.36
N ALA A 57 5.00 1.91 -7.25
CA ALA A 57 4.54 2.43 -5.97
C ALA A 57 4.03 1.32 -5.08
N THR A 58 4.21 1.50 -3.77
CA THR A 58 3.60 0.70 -2.73
C THR A 58 2.57 1.56 -2.02
N ILE A 59 1.32 1.11 -1.97
CA ILE A 59 0.25 1.85 -1.31
C ILE A 59 -0.25 1.06 -0.10
N TYR A 60 -0.21 1.69 1.06
CA TYR A 60 -0.73 1.15 2.30
C TYR A 60 -2.13 1.70 2.55
N TYR A 61 -3.08 0.81 2.74
CA TYR A 61 -4.47 1.16 3.05
C TYR A 61 -4.58 1.40 4.56
N MET A 62 -4.12 2.56 4.99
CA MET A 62 -4.03 2.88 6.41
C MET A 62 -5.09 3.88 6.82
N GLY A 63 -5.66 3.68 8.00
CA GLY A 63 -6.55 4.67 8.63
C GLY A 63 -5.81 5.40 9.74
N PRO A 64 -5.11 6.49 9.44
CA PRO A 64 -4.29 7.15 10.45
C PRO A 64 -5.15 7.87 11.48
N SER A 65 -4.70 7.90 12.71
CA SER A 65 -5.24 8.79 13.73
C SER A 65 -4.29 9.95 13.94
N PRO A 66 -4.72 11.04 14.59
CA PRO A 66 -3.87 12.19 14.81
C PRO A 66 -2.56 11.84 15.50
N ALA A 67 -1.49 12.49 15.09
CA ALA A 67 -0.18 12.27 15.67
C ALA A 67 -0.12 12.76 17.11
N ARG A 68 0.63 12.05 17.93
CA ARG A 68 0.94 12.50 19.28
C ARG A 68 2.25 13.28 19.24
N GLU A 69 2.48 14.07 20.29
CA GLU A 69 3.71 14.82 20.40
C GLU A 69 4.93 13.89 20.26
N GLY A 70 5.87 14.29 19.45
CA GLY A 70 7.10 13.52 19.20
C GLY A 70 6.95 12.34 18.26
N ARG A 71 5.78 12.14 17.63
CA ARG A 71 5.57 11.04 16.70
C ARG A 71 5.00 11.52 15.37
N PRO A 72 5.42 10.91 14.27
CA PRO A 72 4.94 11.30 12.93
C PRO A 72 3.47 10.94 12.71
N ILE A 73 2.92 9.97 13.45
CA ILE A 73 1.55 9.53 13.27
C ILE A 73 1.07 8.88 14.57
N GLY A 74 -0.21 8.90 14.84
CA GLY A 74 -0.78 8.32 16.06
C GLY A 74 -0.91 6.80 15.94
N SER A 75 -1.85 6.34 15.13
CA SER A 75 -2.07 4.91 14.88
C SER A 75 -1.97 4.66 13.39
N ALA A 76 -1.45 3.52 13.01
CA ALA A 76 -1.20 3.16 11.62
C ALA A 76 -1.85 1.83 11.24
N GLY A 77 -3.03 1.55 11.78
CA GLY A 77 -3.71 0.28 11.52
C GLY A 77 -4.22 0.14 10.08
N PRO A 78 -4.19 -1.07 9.52
CA PRO A 78 -4.68 -1.28 8.17
C PRO A 78 -6.20 -1.24 8.11
N THR A 79 -6.75 -0.75 7.00
CA THR A 79 -8.18 -0.82 6.75
C THR A 79 -8.49 -1.97 5.82
N THR A 80 -9.75 -2.36 5.71
CA THR A 80 -10.20 -3.47 4.87
C THR A 80 -9.91 -3.20 3.40
N ALA A 81 -9.15 -4.08 2.78
CA ALA A 81 -8.67 -3.87 1.42
C ALA A 81 -9.77 -3.96 0.35
N THR A 82 -10.83 -4.74 0.57
CA THR A 82 -11.92 -4.89 -0.41
C THR A 82 -12.57 -3.56 -0.78
N ARG A 83 -12.49 -2.57 0.10
CA ARG A 83 -13.06 -1.24 -0.18
C ARG A 83 -12.35 -0.55 -1.35
N MET A 84 -11.13 -0.92 -1.65
CA MET A 84 -10.34 -0.36 -2.75
C MET A 84 -10.42 -1.21 -4.02
N ASP A 85 -11.10 -2.35 -3.99
CA ASP A 85 -11.07 -3.31 -5.10
C ASP A 85 -11.62 -2.80 -6.42
N LYS A 86 -12.54 -1.86 -6.38
CA LYS A 86 -13.08 -1.27 -7.62
C LYS A 86 -12.10 -0.29 -8.27
N TYR A 87 -11.07 0.16 -7.54
CA TYR A 87 -10.12 1.12 -8.05
C TYR A 87 -8.75 0.50 -8.34
N ALA A 88 -8.37 -0.52 -7.59
CA ALA A 88 -7.02 -1.08 -7.63
C ALA A 88 -6.59 -1.62 -8.99
N PRO A 89 -7.42 -2.32 -9.77
CA PRO A 89 -6.97 -2.83 -11.07
C PRO A 89 -6.47 -1.74 -12.00
N THR A 90 -7.12 -0.57 -12.02
CA THR A 90 -6.68 0.55 -12.85
C THR A 90 -5.29 1.03 -12.45
N LEU A 91 -5.05 1.18 -11.16
CA LEU A 91 -3.75 1.63 -10.67
C LEU A 91 -2.66 0.58 -10.90
N LEU A 92 -3.00 -0.69 -10.73
CA LEU A 92 -2.06 -1.78 -11.02
C LEU A 92 -1.66 -1.78 -12.48
N ASP A 93 -2.61 -1.57 -13.39
CA ASP A 93 -2.32 -1.50 -14.81
C ASP A 93 -1.47 -0.28 -15.18
N LEU A 94 -1.43 0.75 -14.33
CA LEU A 94 -0.61 1.93 -14.53
C LEU A 94 0.78 1.80 -13.86
N GLY A 95 1.03 0.72 -13.15
CA GLY A 95 2.36 0.47 -12.59
C GLY A 95 2.47 0.29 -11.09
N GLU A 96 1.36 0.44 -10.34
CA GLU A 96 1.40 0.16 -8.91
C GLU A 96 1.88 -1.28 -8.71
N LYS A 97 2.82 -1.50 -7.81
CA LYS A 97 3.46 -2.81 -7.69
C LYS A 97 3.11 -3.55 -6.40
N ALA A 98 2.80 -2.85 -5.35
CA ALA A 98 2.50 -3.48 -4.07
C ALA A 98 1.39 -2.76 -3.33
N MET A 99 0.59 -3.53 -2.61
CA MET A 99 -0.48 -3.01 -1.77
C MET A 99 -0.36 -3.65 -0.40
N ILE A 100 -0.64 -2.91 0.65
CA ILE A 100 -0.63 -3.40 2.03
C ILE A 100 -1.99 -3.08 2.65
N GLY A 101 -2.63 -4.08 3.22
CA GLY A 101 -3.94 -3.88 3.85
C GLY A 101 -4.32 -5.06 4.72
N LYS A 102 -5.61 -5.32 4.86
CA LYS A 102 -6.10 -6.53 5.52
C LYS A 102 -7.31 -7.07 4.79
N GLY A 103 -7.51 -8.38 4.92
CA GLY A 103 -8.67 -9.06 4.36
C GLY A 103 -8.49 -9.50 2.92
N LYS A 104 -9.57 -9.99 2.35
CA LYS A 104 -9.56 -10.58 1.02
C LYS A 104 -9.60 -9.54 -0.09
N ARG A 105 -9.25 -9.96 -1.29
CA ARG A 105 -9.37 -9.15 -2.49
C ARG A 105 -10.32 -9.82 -3.47
N SER A 106 -10.92 -9.01 -4.36
CA SER A 106 -11.82 -9.55 -5.39
C SER A 106 -11.04 -10.28 -6.47
N LYS A 107 -11.74 -11.07 -7.27
CA LYS A 107 -11.13 -11.78 -8.39
C LYS A 107 -10.47 -10.80 -9.36
N GLU A 108 -11.09 -9.66 -9.63
CA GLU A 108 -10.58 -8.64 -10.54
C GLU A 108 -9.23 -8.09 -10.05
N VAL A 109 -9.07 -7.91 -8.75
CA VAL A 109 -7.79 -7.47 -8.18
C VAL A 109 -6.76 -8.58 -8.28
N ILE A 110 -7.13 -9.81 -7.97
CA ILE A 110 -6.21 -10.95 -8.08
C ILE A 110 -5.71 -11.09 -9.53
N ASP A 111 -6.61 -10.99 -10.51
CA ASP A 111 -6.23 -11.06 -11.91
C ASP A 111 -5.28 -9.92 -12.30
N ALA A 112 -5.51 -8.72 -11.78
CA ALA A 112 -4.66 -7.57 -12.04
C ALA A 112 -3.27 -7.74 -11.39
N ILE A 113 -3.20 -8.32 -10.20
CA ILE A 113 -1.94 -8.62 -9.53
C ILE A 113 -1.13 -9.60 -10.38
N ILE A 114 -1.77 -10.64 -10.88
CA ILE A 114 -1.10 -11.65 -11.69
C ILE A 114 -0.57 -11.05 -12.99
N ARG A 115 -1.40 -10.34 -13.74
CA ARG A 115 -0.97 -9.81 -15.05
C ARG A 115 0.08 -8.70 -14.93
N ASN A 116 0.16 -8.02 -13.79
CA ASN A 116 1.09 -6.93 -13.58
C ASN A 116 2.32 -7.31 -12.74
N HIS A 117 2.45 -8.57 -12.37
CA HIS A 117 3.54 -9.06 -11.53
C HIS A 117 3.66 -8.25 -10.22
N ALA A 118 2.50 -7.92 -9.66
CA ALA A 118 2.39 -7.17 -8.41
C ALA A 118 2.26 -8.11 -7.21
N VAL A 119 2.10 -7.54 -6.03
CA VAL A 119 1.97 -8.31 -4.79
C VAL A 119 1.02 -7.61 -3.82
N TYR A 120 0.30 -8.39 -3.05
CA TYR A 120 -0.52 -7.89 -1.95
C TYR A 120 -0.01 -8.45 -0.63
N PHE A 121 0.24 -7.56 0.32
CA PHE A 121 0.70 -7.92 1.64
C PHE A 121 -0.39 -7.65 2.68
N ALA A 122 -0.49 -8.53 3.66
CA ALA A 122 -1.29 -8.25 4.86
C ALA A 122 -0.37 -7.65 5.91
N ALA A 123 -0.78 -6.54 6.51
CA ALA A 123 -0.01 -5.93 7.60
C ALA A 123 -0.05 -6.84 8.83
N VAL A 124 1.10 -7.00 9.49
CA VAL A 124 1.20 -7.86 10.66
C VAL A 124 1.33 -7.02 11.90
N GLY A 125 0.90 -7.53 13.00
CA GLY A 125 1.00 -6.81 14.27
C GLY A 125 -0.34 -6.32 14.81
N GLY A 126 -1.38 -6.35 13.99
CA GLY A 126 -2.76 -6.09 14.42
C GLY A 126 -3.05 -4.73 15.03
N ALA A 127 -2.25 -4.26 15.93
CA ALA A 127 -2.46 -2.99 16.59
C ALA A 127 -1.75 -1.88 15.85
N GLY A 128 -2.50 -0.87 15.42
CA GLY A 128 -1.95 0.29 14.72
C GLY A 128 -0.86 1.01 15.49
N ALA A 129 -0.87 0.91 16.84
CA ALA A 129 0.16 1.49 17.67
C ALA A 129 1.53 0.84 17.46
N LEU A 130 1.55 -0.48 17.21
CA LEU A 130 2.81 -1.17 16.94
C LEU A 130 3.31 -0.85 15.54
N LEU A 131 2.44 -0.82 14.56
CA LEU A 131 2.81 -0.49 13.19
C LEU A 131 3.30 0.95 13.07
N SER A 132 2.74 1.87 13.86
CA SER A 132 3.16 3.27 13.84
C SER A 132 4.61 3.45 14.25
N LYS A 133 5.17 2.53 15.06
CA LYS A 133 6.57 2.61 15.48
C LYS A 133 7.53 2.39 14.31
N CYS A 134 7.08 1.75 13.24
CA CYS A 134 7.90 1.51 12.06
C CYS A 134 7.94 2.75 11.16
N ILE A 135 7.07 3.73 11.39
CA ILE A 135 6.96 4.93 10.56
C ILE A 135 7.89 6.00 11.14
N ARG A 136 8.89 6.39 10.35
CA ARG A 136 9.90 7.37 10.78
C ARG A 136 9.57 8.78 10.31
N LYS A 137 8.85 8.91 9.19
CA LYS A 137 8.41 10.20 8.68
C LYS A 137 7.04 10.05 8.07
N SER A 138 6.25 11.11 8.14
CA SER A 138 4.92 11.17 7.50
C SER A 138 4.67 12.59 7.02
N GLU A 139 4.25 12.75 5.77
CA GLU A 139 3.85 14.05 5.25
C GLU A 139 2.68 13.90 4.30
N ILE A 140 1.78 14.88 4.27
CA ILE A 140 0.70 14.91 3.32
C ILE A 140 1.27 15.43 2.00
N VAL A 141 1.06 14.70 0.91
CA VAL A 141 1.59 15.09 -0.39
C VAL A 141 0.52 15.62 -1.34
N CYS A 142 -0.75 15.25 -1.14
CA CYS A 142 -1.84 15.78 -1.95
C CYS A 142 -3.19 15.46 -1.33
N TYR A 143 -4.24 16.08 -1.83
CA TYR A 143 -5.62 15.90 -1.39
C TYR A 143 -5.82 16.25 0.10
N GLU A 144 -5.18 17.34 0.54
CA GLU A 144 -5.25 17.78 1.93
C GLU A 144 -6.67 18.00 2.44
N ASP A 145 -7.58 18.41 1.55
CA ASP A 145 -8.98 18.62 1.90
C ASP A 145 -9.70 17.34 2.33
N LEU A 146 -9.13 16.17 2.05
CA LEU A 146 -9.70 14.91 2.49
C LEU A 146 -9.35 14.57 3.95
N GLY A 147 -8.56 15.39 4.62
CA GLY A 147 -8.22 15.21 6.03
C GLY A 147 -7.49 13.90 6.27
N ALA A 148 -8.08 13.02 7.09
CA ALA A 148 -7.48 11.72 7.41
C ALA A 148 -7.31 10.82 6.18
N GLU A 149 -8.02 11.09 5.09
CA GLU A 149 -7.90 10.32 3.86
C GLU A 149 -7.06 11.02 2.78
N ALA A 150 -6.33 12.07 3.13
CA ALA A 150 -5.36 12.67 2.23
C ALA A 150 -4.29 11.64 1.86
N ILE A 151 -3.65 11.79 0.71
CA ILE A 151 -2.53 10.92 0.36
C ILE A 151 -1.31 11.37 1.16
N ARG A 152 -0.72 10.42 1.88
CA ARG A 152 0.48 10.66 2.65
C ARG A 152 1.65 9.89 2.06
N LYS A 153 2.84 10.39 2.31
CA LYS A 153 4.08 9.71 1.97
C LYS A 153 4.73 9.37 3.30
N LEU A 154 5.06 8.10 3.49
CA LEU A 154 5.67 7.63 4.71
C LEU A 154 7.05 7.08 4.41
N TYR A 155 7.99 7.29 5.34
CA TYR A 155 9.23 6.52 5.35
C TYR A 155 9.11 5.50 6.48
N VAL A 156 9.22 4.22 6.14
CA VAL A 156 9.09 3.13 7.12
C VAL A 156 10.39 2.35 7.25
N GLU A 157 10.62 1.75 8.44
CA GLU A 157 11.75 0.88 8.67
C GLU A 157 11.25 -0.43 9.22
N ASN A 158 11.61 -1.51 8.56
CA ASN A 158 11.25 -2.87 8.95
C ASN A 158 9.76 -3.06 9.24
N PHE A 159 8.93 -2.51 8.38
CA PHE A 159 7.47 -2.63 8.51
C PHE A 159 7.08 -4.09 8.24
N PRO A 160 6.48 -4.79 9.22
CA PRO A 160 6.21 -6.22 9.07
C PRO A 160 4.95 -6.50 8.26
N ALA A 161 5.04 -7.42 7.32
CA ALA A 161 3.90 -7.82 6.51
C ALA A 161 4.06 -9.29 6.06
N ILE A 162 2.96 -9.91 5.66
CA ILE A 162 2.97 -11.26 5.12
C ILE A 162 2.48 -11.19 3.69
N GLU A 163 3.22 -11.84 2.78
CA GLU A 163 2.80 -11.93 1.40
C GLU A 163 1.57 -12.83 1.31
N VAL A 164 0.50 -12.34 0.70
CA VAL A 164 -0.77 -13.06 0.60
C VAL A 164 -1.11 -13.42 -0.83
N ILE A 165 -0.92 -12.50 -1.79
CA ILE A 165 -1.22 -12.73 -3.19
C ILE A 165 -0.04 -12.26 -4.03
N LEU A 166 0.42 -13.14 -4.92
CA LEU A 166 1.58 -12.90 -5.72
C LEU A 166 1.36 -13.46 -7.10
N SER A 167 1.89 -12.76 -8.11
CA SER A 167 1.67 -13.17 -9.49
C SER A 167 2.28 -14.53 -9.85
N LEU A 168 3.24 -14.96 -9.07
CA LEU A 168 3.91 -16.19 -9.44
C LEU A 168 3.37 -17.40 -8.75
N ILE A 169 2.30 -17.39 -8.03
CA ILE A 169 1.93 -18.32 -7.36
C ILE A 169 1.28 -19.13 -7.73
N HIS A 170 0.48 -19.37 -7.70
CA HIS A 170 -0.34 -20.00 -8.23
C HIS A 170 -0.34 -21.26 -8.15
N ILE A 171 0.18 -21.83 -7.51
CA ILE A 171 0.11 -23.13 -7.50
C ILE A 171 -0.03 -23.61 -6.18
#